data_04d9de3f5be5b747606eef7fbd37badd
#
_entry.id   04d9de3f5be5b747606eef7fbd37badd
#
_cell.length_a   1.000
_cell.length_b   1.000
_cell.length_c   1.000
_cell.angle_alpha   90.00
_cell.angle_beta   90.00
_cell.angle_gamma   90.00
#
_symmetry.space_group_name_H-M   'P 1'
#
loop_
_entity.id
_entity.type
_entity.pdbx_description
1 polymer ?
#
loop_
_entity_poly.entity_id
_entity_poly.type
_entity_poly.pdbx_seq_one_letter_code
_entity_poly.pdbx_strand_id
1 'polypeptide(L)'
;MSPGRAARAEPIPCVITAMADEFGGEIPVGPFAIIGDDSIGRGIVETLRGSRSRAVLMRNHGPFTIGRDAKDAVKAAVMVEEVARTVHISRQLGEPLPIPQADVDRLYDRYQNVYGR
;
A
#
# COMPACT_ATOMS: atom_id res chain seq x y z
N MET A 1 12.01 -4.95 -0.79
CA MET A 1 11.76 -3.52 -1.13
C MET A 1 10.80 -2.84 -0.18
N SER A 2 9.65 -3.46 0.13
CA SER A 2 8.71 -2.85 1.07
C SER A 2 9.27 -2.75 2.50
N PRO A 3 10.02 -3.75 3.04
CA PRO A 3 10.65 -3.55 4.35
C PRO A 3 11.62 -2.37 4.40
N GLY A 4 12.33 -2.09 3.31
CA GLY A 4 13.21 -0.94 3.23
C GLY A 4 12.46 0.39 3.34
N ARG A 5 11.28 0.47 2.73
CA ARG A 5 10.39 1.62 2.87
C ARG A 5 9.86 1.78 4.29
N ALA A 6 9.49 0.66 4.93
CA ALA A 6 9.04 0.67 6.32
C ALA A 6 10.16 1.16 7.25
N ALA A 7 11.39 0.74 7.02
CA ALA A 7 12.53 1.18 7.81
C ALA A 7 12.78 2.69 7.69
N ARG A 8 12.49 3.28 6.54
CA ARG A 8 12.64 4.71 6.30
C ARG A 8 11.38 5.51 6.62
N ALA A 9 10.30 4.84 7.01
CA ALA A 9 8.98 5.44 7.20
C ALA A 9 8.52 6.23 5.96
N GLU A 10 8.75 5.66 4.78
CA GLU A 10 8.34 6.25 3.50
C GLU A 10 7.13 5.53 2.93
N PRO A 11 6.04 6.25 2.62
CA PRO A 11 4.91 5.64 1.91
C PRO A 11 5.33 5.26 0.50
N ILE A 12 4.57 4.36 -0.14
CA ILE A 12 4.78 4.03 -1.53
C ILE A 12 3.84 4.91 -2.35
N PRO A 13 4.37 5.87 -3.14
CA PRO A 13 3.52 6.80 -3.90
C PRO A 13 2.80 6.10 -5.04
N CYS A 14 1.64 6.61 -5.42
CA CYS A 14 0.84 6.05 -6.51
C CYS A 14 1.32 6.58 -7.85
N VAL A 15 2.17 5.80 -8.52
CA VAL A 15 2.81 6.22 -9.77
C VAL A 15 2.58 5.22 -10.91
N ILE A 16 1.91 4.11 -10.66
CA ILE A 16 1.50 3.15 -11.70
C ILE A 16 0.04 2.77 -11.51
N THR A 17 -0.62 2.41 -12.61
CA THR A 17 -2.06 2.16 -12.59
C THR A 17 -2.44 0.96 -11.72
N ALA A 18 -1.58 -0.04 -11.61
CA ALA A 18 -1.82 -1.19 -10.73
C ALA A 18 -2.03 -0.75 -9.27
N MET A 19 -1.33 0.28 -8.82
CA MET A 19 -1.51 0.81 -7.46
C MET A 19 -2.87 1.49 -7.28
N ALA A 20 -3.29 2.26 -8.29
CA ALA A 20 -4.60 2.90 -8.27
C ALA A 20 -5.71 1.84 -8.20
N ASP A 21 -5.57 0.78 -9.00
CA ASP A 21 -6.55 -0.31 -9.03
C ASP A 21 -6.63 -1.05 -7.68
N GLU A 22 -5.50 -1.50 -7.17
CA GLU A 22 -5.45 -2.36 -5.98
C GLU A 22 -5.58 -1.60 -4.67
N PHE A 23 -4.96 -0.43 -4.57
CA PHE A 23 -4.84 0.29 -3.31
C PHE A 23 -5.58 1.63 -3.29
N GLY A 24 -6.04 2.10 -4.44
CA GLY A 24 -6.79 3.35 -4.53
C GLY A 24 -5.98 4.60 -4.24
N GLY A 25 -4.66 4.50 -4.27
CA GLY A 25 -3.75 5.58 -3.98
C GLY A 25 -2.42 5.09 -3.45
N GLU A 26 -1.77 5.90 -2.63
CA GLU A 26 -0.51 5.50 -2.00
C GLU A 26 -0.73 4.42 -0.94
N ILE A 27 0.33 3.67 -0.67
CA ILE A 27 0.35 2.74 0.46
C ILE A 27 0.91 3.50 1.65
N PRO A 28 0.10 3.71 2.72
CA PRO A 28 0.48 4.58 3.82
C PRO A 28 1.48 3.93 4.78
N VAL A 29 2.12 4.76 5.60
CA VAL A 29 2.99 4.33 6.70
C VAL A 29 2.22 4.47 8.01
N GLY A 30 2.22 3.41 8.81
CA GLY A 30 1.68 3.41 10.15
C GLY A 30 2.77 3.66 11.21
N PRO A 31 2.37 3.88 12.46
CA PRO A 31 3.31 4.21 13.52
C PRO A 31 4.21 3.04 13.91
N PHE A 32 5.31 3.37 14.59
CA PHE A 32 6.12 2.35 15.23
C PHE A 32 5.34 1.74 16.41
N ALA A 33 5.38 0.41 16.50
CA ALA A 33 4.71 -0.32 17.57
C ALA A 33 5.59 -1.49 18.03
N ILE A 34 5.54 -1.80 19.31
CA ILE A 34 6.34 -2.87 19.89
C ILE A 34 5.56 -4.18 19.84
N ILE A 35 6.25 -5.27 19.53
CA ILE A 35 5.67 -6.61 19.53
C ILE A 35 5.35 -7.02 20.97
N GLY A 36 4.23 -7.68 21.18
CA GLY A 36 3.87 -8.26 22.46
C GLY A 36 2.55 -7.78 23.03
N ASP A 37 1.93 -6.76 22.44
CA ASP A 37 0.59 -6.30 22.81
C ASP A 37 -0.22 -6.00 21.56
N ASP A 38 -1.33 -5.29 21.70
CA ASP A 38 -2.24 -5.00 20.60
C ASP A 38 -1.89 -3.71 19.83
N SER A 39 -0.76 -3.06 20.14
CA SER A 39 -0.43 -1.76 19.54
C SER A 39 -0.18 -1.85 18.04
N ILE A 40 0.37 -2.96 17.55
CA ILE A 40 0.54 -3.16 16.10
C ILE A 40 -0.82 -3.19 15.41
N GLY A 41 -1.73 -4.03 15.91
CA GLY A 41 -3.08 -4.14 15.34
C GLY A 41 -3.84 -2.82 15.39
N ARG A 42 -3.77 -2.10 16.50
CA ARG A 42 -4.40 -0.77 16.60
C ARG A 42 -3.81 0.21 15.60
N GLY A 43 -2.49 0.23 15.46
CA GLY A 43 -1.81 1.10 14.50
C GLY A 43 -2.23 0.82 13.06
N ILE A 44 -2.37 -0.47 12.71
CA ILE A 44 -2.85 -0.87 11.39
C ILE A 44 -4.27 -0.38 11.15
N VAL A 45 -5.17 -0.63 12.09
CA VAL A 45 -6.58 -0.23 11.97
C VAL A 45 -6.71 1.29 11.83
N GLU A 46 -6.02 2.04 12.67
CA GLU A 46 -6.09 3.50 12.64
C GLU A 46 -5.53 4.07 11.34
N THR A 47 -4.41 3.52 10.86
CA THR A 47 -3.79 3.99 9.62
C THR A 47 -4.67 3.70 8.40
N LEU A 48 -5.30 2.53 8.36
CA LEU A 48 -6.16 2.14 7.24
C LEU A 48 -7.57 2.71 7.31
N ARG A 49 -8.00 3.20 8.47
CA ARG A 49 -9.29 3.87 8.61
C ARG A 49 -9.27 5.14 7.76
N GLY A 50 -10.18 5.27 6.83
CA GLY A 50 -10.21 6.39 5.90
C GLY A 50 -9.27 6.26 4.72
N SER A 51 -8.55 5.14 4.60
CA SER A 51 -7.72 4.81 3.44
C SER A 51 -8.38 3.73 2.61
N ARG A 52 -8.20 3.77 1.29
CA ARG A 52 -8.61 2.70 0.38
C ARG A 52 -7.63 1.54 0.37
N SER A 53 -6.43 1.74 0.89
CA SER A 53 -5.36 0.76 0.81
C SER A 53 -5.68 -0.49 1.64
N ARG A 54 -5.34 -1.65 1.08
CA ARG A 54 -5.38 -2.92 1.78
C ARG A 54 -4.01 -3.28 2.37
N ALA A 55 -3.11 -2.31 2.37
CA ALA A 55 -1.76 -2.48 2.88
C ALA A 55 -1.31 -1.25 3.64
N VAL A 56 -0.44 -1.47 4.60
CA VAL A 56 0.20 -0.43 5.38
C VAL A 56 1.65 -0.86 5.65
N LEU A 57 2.57 0.10 5.61
CA LEU A 57 3.95 -0.13 6.04
C LEU A 57 4.07 0.31 7.49
N MET A 58 4.16 -0.63 8.41
CA MET A 58 4.38 -0.26 9.81
C MET A 58 5.83 0.13 10.00
N ARG A 59 6.04 1.31 10.55
CA ARG A 59 7.38 1.90 10.72
C ARG A 59 8.33 0.91 11.38
N ASN A 60 9.48 0.70 10.77
CA ASN A 60 10.55 -0.18 11.23
C ASN A 60 10.19 -1.69 11.32
N HIS A 61 8.98 -2.08 10.89
CA HIS A 61 8.58 -3.48 10.83
C HIS A 61 8.57 -4.01 9.39
N GLY A 62 7.64 -3.53 8.62
CA GLY A 62 7.41 -4.00 7.26
C GLY A 62 5.95 -3.89 6.88
N PRO A 63 5.55 -4.55 5.78
CA PRO A 63 4.18 -4.46 5.29
C PRO A 63 3.24 -5.39 6.06
N PHE A 64 2.01 -4.91 6.24
CA PHE A 64 0.88 -5.69 6.71
C PHE A 64 -0.25 -5.50 5.71
N THR A 65 -0.98 -6.56 5.41
CA THR A 65 -2.06 -6.53 4.43
C THR A 65 -3.33 -7.12 5.02
N ILE A 66 -4.46 -6.64 4.49
CA ILE A 66 -5.79 -7.13 4.83
C ILE A 66 -6.52 -7.52 3.55
N GLY A 67 -7.58 -8.27 3.69
CA GLY A 67 -8.41 -8.68 2.57
C GLY A 67 -9.71 -9.29 3.07
N ARG A 68 -10.61 -9.63 2.14
CA ARG A 68 -11.88 -10.29 2.46
C ARG A 68 -11.67 -11.68 3.04
N ASP A 69 -10.56 -12.30 2.66
CA ASP A 69 -10.13 -13.62 3.14
C ASP A 69 -8.61 -13.71 3.04
N ALA A 70 -8.05 -14.84 3.45
CA ALA A 70 -6.60 -15.04 3.44
C ALA A 70 -6.01 -14.94 2.04
N LYS A 71 -6.71 -15.46 1.04
CA LYS A 71 -6.25 -15.41 -0.36
C LYS A 71 -6.14 -13.98 -0.86
N ASP A 72 -7.13 -13.15 -0.56
CA ASP A 72 -7.16 -11.75 -0.93
C ASP A 72 -6.06 -10.96 -0.24
N ALA A 73 -5.82 -11.23 1.05
CA ALA A 73 -4.74 -10.60 1.81
C ALA A 73 -3.35 -10.97 1.27
N VAL A 74 -3.16 -12.23 0.85
CA VAL A 74 -1.91 -12.69 0.24
C VAL A 74 -1.69 -12.01 -1.11
N LYS A 75 -2.76 -11.86 -1.90
CA LYS A 75 -2.70 -11.14 -3.18
C LYS A 75 -2.23 -9.71 -2.95
N ALA A 76 -2.79 -9.03 -1.95
CA ALA A 76 -2.37 -7.69 -1.59
C ALA A 76 -0.88 -7.65 -1.18
N ALA A 77 -0.41 -8.65 -0.44
CA ALA A 77 1.00 -8.72 -0.03
C ALA A 77 1.94 -8.85 -1.23
N VAL A 78 1.59 -9.68 -2.21
CA VAL A 78 2.36 -9.83 -3.44
C VAL A 78 2.40 -8.50 -4.20
N MET A 79 1.27 -7.82 -4.31
CA MET A 79 1.17 -6.55 -5.01
C MET A 79 1.97 -5.44 -4.31
N VAL A 80 1.98 -5.42 -2.98
CA VAL A 80 2.78 -4.44 -2.23
C VAL A 80 4.25 -4.56 -2.59
N GLU A 81 4.80 -5.76 -2.58
CA GLU A 81 6.22 -5.96 -2.88
C GLU A 81 6.52 -5.61 -4.34
N GLU A 82 5.64 -5.99 -5.26
CA GLU A 82 5.79 -5.70 -6.67
C GLU A 82 5.82 -4.19 -6.93
N VAL A 83 4.87 -3.44 -6.39
CA VAL A 83 4.81 -2.00 -6.61
C VAL A 83 5.95 -1.27 -5.89
N ALA A 84 6.34 -1.72 -4.70
CA ALA A 84 7.47 -1.14 -3.99
C ALA A 84 8.76 -1.28 -4.80
N ARG A 85 8.97 -2.45 -5.38
CA ARG A 85 10.11 -2.72 -6.23
C ARG A 85 10.09 -1.85 -7.48
N THR A 86 8.95 -1.75 -8.14
CA THR A 86 8.78 -0.92 -9.34
C THR A 86 9.09 0.55 -9.06
N VAL A 87 8.58 1.09 -7.96
CA VAL A 87 8.82 2.47 -7.56
C VAL A 87 10.31 2.69 -7.26
N HIS A 88 10.93 1.75 -6.53
CA HIS A 88 12.35 1.83 -6.21
C HIS A 88 13.23 1.89 -7.48
N ILE A 89 12.97 0.99 -8.43
CA ILE A 89 13.71 0.95 -9.69
C ILE A 89 13.43 2.21 -10.52
N SER A 90 12.17 2.64 -10.57
CA SER A 90 11.79 3.86 -11.30
C SER A 90 12.56 5.07 -10.81
N ARG A 91 12.76 5.20 -9.50
CA ARG A 91 13.50 6.33 -8.93
C ARG A 91 14.97 6.36 -9.32
N GLN A 92 15.54 5.23 -9.69
CA GLN A 92 16.90 5.16 -10.20
C GLN A 92 17.00 5.75 -11.62
N LEU A 93 15.89 5.78 -12.36
CA LEU A 93 15.81 6.37 -13.68
C LEU A 93 15.46 7.85 -13.63
N GLY A 94 14.89 8.33 -12.53
CA GLY A 94 14.46 9.71 -12.34
C GLY A 94 13.27 9.75 -11.38
N GLU A 95 12.68 10.93 -11.19
CA GLU A 95 11.49 11.07 -10.36
C GLU A 95 10.27 10.52 -11.10
N PRO A 96 9.56 9.55 -10.51
CA PRO A 96 8.33 9.05 -11.13
C PRO A 96 7.24 10.12 -11.10
N LEU A 97 6.37 10.08 -12.11
CA LEU A 97 5.27 11.04 -12.24
C LEU A 97 4.05 10.52 -11.49
N PRO A 98 3.54 11.23 -10.49
CA PRO A 98 2.34 10.80 -9.78
C PRO A 98 1.12 10.82 -10.70
N ILE A 99 0.22 9.85 -10.49
CA ILE A 99 -1.05 9.81 -11.22
C ILE A 99 -1.97 10.88 -10.62
N PRO A 100 -2.64 11.71 -11.44
CA PRO A 100 -3.60 12.69 -10.92
C PRO A 100 -4.69 12.02 -10.10
N GLN A 101 -5.11 12.65 -9.01
CA GLN A 101 -6.08 12.07 -8.07
C GLN A 101 -7.40 11.67 -8.75
N ALA A 102 -7.89 12.48 -9.69
CA ALA A 102 -9.12 12.17 -10.41
C ALA A 102 -9.00 10.85 -11.20
N ASP A 103 -7.83 10.58 -11.76
CA ASP A 103 -7.58 9.33 -12.49
C ASP A 103 -7.41 8.16 -11.54
N VAL A 104 -6.77 8.36 -10.39
CA VAL A 104 -6.68 7.34 -9.35
C VAL A 104 -8.09 6.92 -8.91
N ASP A 105 -8.96 7.88 -8.68
CA ASP A 105 -10.34 7.62 -8.25
C ASP A 105 -11.10 6.81 -9.29
N ARG A 106 -10.97 7.17 -10.58
CA ARG A 106 -11.62 6.44 -11.67
C ARG A 106 -11.10 5.02 -11.82
N LEU A 107 -9.79 4.83 -11.73
CA LEU A 107 -9.18 3.50 -11.84
C LEU A 107 -9.61 2.60 -10.70
N TYR A 108 -9.60 3.13 -9.49
CA TYR A 108 -10.02 2.38 -8.31
C TYR A 108 -11.48 1.95 -8.41
N ASP A 109 -12.37 2.88 -8.73
CA ASP A 109 -13.79 2.60 -8.88
C ASP A 109 -14.06 1.55 -9.95
N ARG A 110 -13.43 1.69 -11.11
CA ARG A 110 -13.56 0.73 -12.21
C ARG A 110 -13.09 -0.66 -11.80
N TYR A 111 -11.93 -0.75 -11.17
CA TYR A 111 -11.37 -2.05 -10.74
C TYR A 111 -12.27 -2.73 -9.73
N GLN A 112 -12.73 -2.01 -8.70
CA GLN A 112 -13.58 -2.57 -7.66
C GLN A 112 -14.95 -2.99 -8.20
N ASN A 113 -15.51 -2.26 -9.13
CA ASN A 113 -16.89 -2.47 -9.60
C ASN A 113 -17.00 -3.31 -10.87
N VAL A 114 -15.94 -3.41 -11.68
CA VAL A 114 -15.95 -4.14 -12.94
C VAL A 114 -15.03 -5.36 -12.90
N TYR A 115 -13.80 -5.17 -12.46
CA TYR A 115 -12.78 -6.21 -12.51
C TYR A 115 -12.41 -6.81 -11.15
N GLY A 116 -12.63 -6.10 -10.08
CA GLY A 116 -12.18 -6.49 -8.73
C GLY A 116 -13.07 -7.48 -8.00
N ARG A 117 -14.04 -8.03 -8.69
CA ARG A 117 -15.02 -8.94 -8.06
C ARG A 117 -14.69 -10.40 -8.28
#